data_e31ae28a023f6b0538dab70f49c5ff8d
#
_entry.id   e31ae28a023f6b0538dab70f49c5ff8d
#
_cell.length_a   1.000
_cell.length_b   1.000
_cell.length_c   1.000
_cell.angle_alpha   90.00
_cell.angle_beta   90.00
_cell.angle_gamma   90.00
#
_symmetry.space_group_name_H-M   'P 1'
#
loop_
_entity.id
_entity.type
_entity.pdbx_description
1 polymer ?
#
loop_
_entity_poly.entity_id
_entity_poly.type
_entity_poly.pdbx_seq_one_letter_code
_entity_poly.pdbx_strand_id
1 'polypeptide(L)'
;MRAIVLLLGMVLLGGCGSPRERITGCAALGELKPICGFSRPEDMEVLGDARTLLISEMGSSQFGSPGSLALFDTRSETITRLPQFTEPSDEYWGQASCTTPPGTAFSPHGIDLSRRKDGRWQVLAVNHGGRESVEFFQLLEEGEGYRLAWRGCALPLRH
;
A
#
# COMPACT_ATOMS: atom_id res chain seq x y z
N MET A 1 60.60 3.25 44.16
CA MET A 1 59.14 3.32 43.93
C MET A 1 58.89 4.02 42.59
N ARG A 2 58.51 3.28 41.54
CA ARG A 2 58.27 3.84 40.20
C ARG A 2 56.77 3.90 40.01
N ALA A 3 56.22 5.11 39.87
CA ALA A 3 54.79 5.32 39.57
C ALA A 3 54.56 5.14 38.07
N ILE A 4 53.69 4.18 37.74
CA ILE A 4 53.22 3.96 36.37
C ILE A 4 51.96 4.82 36.19
N VAL A 5 52.05 5.84 35.32
CA VAL A 5 50.90 6.65 34.92
C VAL A 5 50.22 5.94 33.73
N LEU A 6 49.05 5.38 33.96
CA LEU A 6 48.17 4.82 32.92
C LEU A 6 47.40 5.97 32.27
N LEU A 7 47.78 6.33 31.04
CA LEU A 7 47.00 7.22 30.18
C LEU A 7 45.83 6.42 29.56
N LEU A 8 44.62 6.67 30.06
CA LEU A 8 43.36 6.13 29.49
C LEU A 8 43.02 6.97 28.23
N GLY A 9 43.33 6.43 27.08
CA GLY A 9 42.91 7.03 25.79
C GLY A 9 41.41 6.90 25.59
N MET A 10 40.68 8.01 25.68
CA MET A 10 39.24 8.11 25.39
C MET A 10 39.05 8.16 23.86
N VAL A 11 38.71 7.03 23.24
CA VAL A 11 38.35 6.97 21.83
C VAL A 11 36.95 7.53 21.68
N LEU A 12 36.83 8.77 21.21
CA LEU A 12 35.58 9.37 20.78
C LEU A 12 35.14 8.69 19.48
N LEU A 13 34.22 7.74 19.56
CA LEU A 13 33.50 7.23 18.43
C LEU A 13 32.57 8.34 17.93
N GLY A 14 33.09 9.20 17.05
CA GLY A 14 32.27 10.14 16.28
C GLY A 14 31.35 9.38 15.37
N GLY A 15 30.09 9.20 15.78
CA GLY A 15 29.05 8.65 14.93
C GLY A 15 28.89 9.51 13.69
N CYS A 16 29.16 8.97 12.50
CA CYS A 16 28.89 9.60 11.22
C CYS A 16 27.37 9.68 11.00
N GLY A 17 26.72 10.62 11.65
CA GLY A 17 25.36 11.04 11.40
C GLY A 17 25.36 12.35 10.63
N SER A 18 25.53 12.32 9.31
CA SER A 18 25.17 13.50 8.51
C SER A 18 23.69 13.77 8.75
N PRO A 19 23.28 15.00 9.06
CA PRO A 19 21.87 15.33 9.16
C PRO A 19 21.23 15.02 7.79
N ARG A 20 20.39 13.98 7.76
CA ARG A 20 19.61 13.67 6.54
C ARG A 20 18.64 14.82 6.35
N GLU A 21 18.78 15.53 5.23
CA GLU A 21 17.78 16.51 4.83
C GLU A 21 16.45 15.80 4.63
N ARG A 22 15.42 16.30 5.33
CA ARG A 22 14.10 15.69 5.30
C ARG A 22 13.33 16.23 4.11
N ILE A 23 12.85 15.34 3.24
CA ILE A 23 11.93 15.72 2.16
C ILE A 23 10.60 16.11 2.81
N THR A 24 10.21 17.39 2.66
CA THR A 24 8.99 17.95 3.26
C THR A 24 7.94 18.38 2.23
N GLY A 25 8.19 18.14 0.95
CA GLY A 25 7.30 18.53 -0.14
C GLY A 25 7.58 17.76 -1.42
N CYS A 26 7.02 18.24 -2.53
CA CYS A 26 7.12 17.60 -3.84
C CYS A 26 8.31 18.09 -4.69
N ALA A 27 9.16 18.95 -4.14
CA ALA A 27 10.37 19.38 -4.82
C ALA A 27 11.43 18.28 -4.82
N ALA A 28 12.16 18.15 -5.92
CA ALA A 28 13.27 17.21 -5.98
C ALA A 28 14.37 17.59 -4.99
N LEU A 29 15.00 16.58 -4.40
CA LEU A 29 16.14 16.73 -3.50
C LEU A 29 17.30 15.88 -4.06
N GLY A 30 18.26 16.51 -4.71
CA GLY A 30 19.32 15.82 -5.44
C GLY A 30 18.72 14.94 -6.56
N GLU A 31 19.03 13.65 -6.54
CA GLU A 31 18.50 12.66 -7.49
C GLU A 31 17.12 12.11 -7.11
N LEU A 32 16.62 12.44 -5.93
CA LEU A 32 15.32 11.98 -5.46
C LEU A 32 14.23 12.91 -5.96
N LYS A 33 13.25 12.34 -6.66
CA LYS A 33 12.04 13.04 -7.14
C LYS A 33 10.82 12.46 -6.43
N PRO A 34 10.24 13.15 -5.45
CA PRO A 34 9.03 12.69 -4.79
C PRO A 34 7.86 12.65 -5.77
N ILE A 35 7.10 11.57 -5.76
CA ILE A 35 5.82 11.47 -6.46
C ILE A 35 4.72 11.83 -5.47
N CYS A 36 4.04 12.92 -5.72
CA CYS A 36 2.98 13.43 -4.86
C CYS A 36 1.58 13.16 -5.44
N GLY A 37 0.56 13.40 -4.61
CA GLY A 37 -0.85 13.23 -5.01
C GLY A 37 -1.51 11.98 -4.44
N PHE A 38 -0.75 11.11 -3.77
CA PHE A 38 -1.29 9.98 -3.03
C PHE A 38 -1.86 10.40 -1.67
N SER A 39 -2.86 9.65 -1.21
CA SER A 39 -3.49 9.85 0.11
C SER A 39 -3.02 8.77 1.08
N ARG A 40 -1.86 8.99 1.70
CA ARG A 40 -1.20 8.03 2.61
C ARG A 40 -0.97 6.67 1.94
N PRO A 41 -0.08 6.60 0.95
CA PRO A 41 0.29 5.34 0.32
C PRO A 41 1.03 4.45 1.33
N GLU A 42 0.69 3.17 1.36
CA GLU A 42 1.21 2.23 2.35
C GLU A 42 1.98 1.07 1.71
N ASP A 43 1.48 0.54 0.60
CA ASP A 43 2.08 -0.61 -0.05
C ASP A 43 1.89 -0.55 -1.57
N MET A 44 2.72 -1.28 -2.33
CA MET A 44 2.65 -1.28 -3.78
C MET A 44 3.05 -2.62 -4.39
N GLU A 45 2.37 -2.97 -5.48
CA GLU A 45 2.63 -4.15 -6.30
C GLU A 45 2.80 -3.75 -7.77
N VAL A 46 3.63 -4.49 -8.50
CA VAL A 46 3.88 -4.25 -9.92
C VAL A 46 2.93 -5.08 -10.78
N LEU A 47 2.19 -4.44 -11.69
CA LEU A 47 1.36 -5.15 -12.66
C LEU A 47 2.20 -5.89 -13.71
N GLY A 48 1.55 -6.81 -14.42
CA GLY A 48 2.22 -7.67 -15.40
C GLY A 48 2.89 -6.95 -16.58
N ASP A 49 2.59 -5.67 -16.79
CA ASP A 49 3.23 -4.80 -17.78
C ASP A 49 4.60 -4.23 -17.33
N ALA A 50 5.01 -4.53 -16.10
CA ALA A 50 6.21 -4.03 -15.44
C ALA A 50 6.37 -2.49 -15.47
N ARG A 51 5.26 -1.77 -15.64
CA ARG A 51 5.20 -0.31 -15.77
C ARG A 51 4.18 0.32 -14.82
N THR A 52 3.07 -0.35 -14.64
CA THR A 52 1.98 0.12 -13.77
C THR A 52 2.13 -0.45 -12.37
N LEU A 53 2.06 0.41 -11.37
CA LEU A 53 2.05 0.02 -9.96
C LEU A 53 0.61 0.07 -9.45
N LEU A 54 0.18 -0.96 -8.75
CA LEU A 54 -1.01 -0.94 -7.91
C LEU A 54 -0.56 -0.46 -6.52
N ILE A 55 -1.20 0.56 -5.99
CA ILE A 55 -0.82 1.21 -4.74
C ILE A 55 -2.03 1.25 -3.81
N SER A 56 -1.85 0.83 -2.56
CA SER A 56 -2.84 1.04 -1.51
C SER A 56 -2.71 2.46 -0.96
N GLU A 57 -3.83 3.16 -0.89
CA GLU A 57 -3.96 4.45 -0.23
C GLU A 57 -4.85 4.27 1.00
N MET A 58 -4.28 4.38 2.19
CA MET A 58 -5.03 4.21 3.44
C MET A 58 -6.09 5.30 3.63
N GLY A 59 -5.90 6.44 2.99
CA GLY A 59 -6.77 7.60 3.16
C GLY A 59 -6.59 8.24 4.55
N SER A 60 -7.52 9.10 4.93
CA SER A 60 -7.51 9.75 6.24
C SER A 60 -8.92 10.08 6.69
N SER A 61 -9.40 9.40 7.71
CA SER A 61 -10.68 9.72 8.34
C SER A 61 -10.69 11.14 8.95
N GLN A 62 -9.53 11.62 9.42
CA GLN A 62 -9.37 12.96 9.98
C GLN A 62 -9.59 14.06 8.94
N PHE A 63 -9.28 13.79 7.66
CA PHE A 63 -9.43 14.76 6.56
C PHE A 63 -10.56 14.40 5.59
N GLY A 64 -11.41 13.42 5.94
CA GLY A 64 -12.53 13.00 5.11
C GLY A 64 -12.12 12.34 3.78
N SER A 65 -10.89 11.87 3.67
CA SER A 65 -10.38 11.20 2.48
C SER A 65 -10.54 9.69 2.65
N PRO A 66 -11.41 9.03 1.89
CA PRO A 66 -11.53 7.56 1.94
C PRO A 66 -10.24 6.90 1.43
N GLY A 67 -10.01 5.69 1.90
CA GLY A 67 -8.95 4.86 1.33
C GLY A 67 -9.32 4.35 -0.06
N SER A 68 -8.33 4.00 -0.86
CA SER A 68 -8.52 3.51 -2.23
C SER A 68 -7.39 2.58 -2.66
N LEU A 69 -7.60 1.88 -3.76
CA LEU A 69 -6.53 1.30 -4.55
C LEU A 69 -6.33 2.18 -5.78
N ALA A 70 -5.09 2.54 -6.05
CA ALA A 70 -4.74 3.43 -7.15
C ALA A 70 -3.75 2.75 -8.09
N LEU A 71 -3.81 3.08 -9.36
CA LEU A 71 -2.80 2.75 -10.36
C LEU A 71 -1.88 3.95 -10.55
N PHE A 72 -0.59 3.68 -10.65
CA PHE A 72 0.41 4.67 -11.01
C PHE A 72 1.17 4.20 -12.23
N ASP A 73 1.08 4.94 -13.32
CA ASP A 73 1.87 4.71 -14.51
C ASP A 73 3.23 5.39 -14.36
N THR A 74 4.30 4.61 -14.30
CA THR A 74 5.66 5.11 -14.05
C THR A 74 6.24 5.92 -15.20
N ARG A 75 5.65 5.85 -16.40
CA ARG A 75 6.12 6.61 -17.56
C ARG A 75 5.44 7.98 -17.66
N SER A 76 4.13 8.02 -17.53
CA SER A 76 3.35 9.26 -17.59
C SER A 76 3.23 9.96 -16.24
N GLU A 77 3.63 9.29 -15.16
CA GLU A 77 3.46 9.73 -13.77
C GLU A 77 1.99 10.03 -13.43
N THR A 78 1.07 9.31 -14.04
CA THR A 78 -0.37 9.49 -13.85
C THR A 78 -0.88 8.58 -12.74
N ILE A 79 -1.66 9.14 -11.82
CA ILE A 79 -2.36 8.41 -10.76
C ILE A 79 -3.83 8.27 -11.15
N THR A 80 -4.32 7.04 -11.21
CA THR A 80 -5.73 6.72 -11.47
C THR A 80 -6.29 5.93 -10.31
N ARG A 81 -7.20 6.51 -9.53
CA ARG A 81 -7.89 5.79 -8.46
C ARG A 81 -8.94 4.88 -9.04
N LEU A 82 -8.87 3.60 -8.67
CA LEU A 82 -9.84 2.61 -9.12
C LEU A 82 -11.19 2.88 -8.45
N PRO A 83 -12.31 2.83 -9.21
CA PRO A 83 -13.63 2.98 -8.63
C PRO A 83 -13.86 1.92 -7.54
N GLN A 84 -14.46 2.35 -6.45
CA GLN A 84 -14.79 1.43 -5.37
C GLN A 84 -15.86 0.45 -5.85
N PHE A 85 -15.48 -0.79 -5.90
CA PHE A 85 -16.22 -2.04 -5.95
C PHE A 85 -17.50 -2.07 -6.75
N THR A 86 -17.43 -2.76 -7.87
CA THR A 86 -18.62 -3.24 -8.55
C THR A 86 -19.35 -4.29 -7.69
N GLU A 87 -20.66 -4.36 -7.87
CA GLU A 87 -21.59 -5.30 -7.24
C GLU A 87 -21.00 -6.70 -7.04
N PRO A 88 -21.36 -7.39 -5.94
CA PRO A 88 -20.97 -8.78 -5.72
C PRO A 88 -21.37 -9.61 -6.94
N SER A 89 -20.45 -10.33 -7.52
CA SER A 89 -20.77 -11.32 -8.54
C SER A 89 -21.10 -12.64 -7.86
N ASP A 90 -21.72 -13.56 -8.62
CA ASP A 90 -22.02 -14.94 -8.16
C ASP A 90 -20.76 -15.75 -7.82
N GLU A 91 -19.57 -15.21 -8.13
CA GLU A 91 -18.29 -15.81 -7.76
C GLU A 91 -17.76 -15.23 -6.47
N TYR A 92 -17.59 -16.09 -5.50
CA TYR A 92 -17.14 -15.76 -4.16
C TYR A 92 -15.83 -16.49 -3.83
N TRP A 93 -14.85 -15.75 -3.28
CA TRP A 93 -13.53 -16.29 -2.95
C TRP A 93 -13.26 -16.30 -1.44
N GLY A 94 -14.04 -15.57 -0.70
CA GLY A 94 -13.85 -15.33 0.73
C GLY A 94 -14.56 -16.33 1.64
N GLN A 95 -14.63 -15.98 2.92
CA GLN A 95 -15.40 -16.73 3.92
C GLN A 95 -16.90 -16.48 3.74
N ALA A 96 -17.71 -17.52 3.86
CA ALA A 96 -19.17 -17.43 3.70
C ALA A 96 -19.85 -16.41 4.65
N SER A 97 -19.19 -16.08 5.77
CA SER A 97 -19.68 -15.06 6.71
C SER A 97 -19.41 -13.62 6.27
N CYS A 98 -18.57 -13.42 5.25
CA CYS A 98 -18.24 -12.10 4.74
C CYS A 98 -19.03 -11.80 3.47
N THR A 99 -20.24 -11.28 3.60
CA THR A 99 -21.22 -11.20 2.51
C THR A 99 -21.32 -9.83 1.84
N THR A 100 -20.62 -8.80 2.36
CA THR A 100 -20.71 -7.43 1.84
C THR A 100 -19.32 -6.82 1.64
N PRO A 101 -19.13 -5.99 0.60
CA PRO A 101 -17.88 -5.24 0.43
C PRO A 101 -17.64 -4.25 1.58
N PRO A 102 -16.41 -3.74 1.76
CA PRO A 102 -16.05 -2.86 2.88
C PRO A 102 -16.71 -1.47 2.83
N GLY A 103 -17.32 -1.09 1.70
CA GLY A 103 -17.98 0.19 1.53
C GLY A 103 -17.04 1.40 1.61
N THR A 104 -17.58 2.56 1.97
CA THR A 104 -16.84 3.84 1.98
C THR A 104 -15.82 3.97 3.11
N ALA A 105 -15.88 3.08 4.10
CA ALA A 105 -14.92 3.04 5.19
C ALA A 105 -13.64 2.26 4.84
N PHE A 106 -13.49 1.76 3.63
CA PHE A 106 -12.31 1.03 3.17
C PHE A 106 -11.02 1.81 3.44
N SER A 107 -10.08 1.17 4.10
CA SER A 107 -8.78 1.74 4.47
C SER A 107 -7.70 0.69 4.25
N PRO A 108 -7.26 0.48 3.00
CA PRO A 108 -6.31 -0.57 2.66
C PRO A 108 -4.91 -0.21 3.16
N HIS A 109 -4.23 -1.23 3.69
CA HIS A 109 -2.85 -1.17 4.15
C HIS A 109 -1.96 -2.06 3.26
N GLY A 110 -1.50 -3.22 3.75
CA GLY A 110 -0.73 -4.17 2.93
C GLY A 110 -1.58 -4.76 1.80
N ILE A 111 -0.98 -4.97 0.64
CA ILE A 111 -1.59 -5.61 -0.51
C ILE A 111 -0.74 -6.75 -1.06
N ASP A 112 -1.36 -7.68 -1.76
CA ASP A 112 -0.71 -8.72 -2.57
C ASP A 112 -1.42 -8.81 -3.91
N LEU A 113 -0.66 -8.83 -4.99
CA LEU A 113 -1.13 -9.02 -6.34
C LEU A 113 -0.59 -10.34 -6.88
N SER A 114 -1.45 -11.31 -7.07
CA SER A 114 -1.05 -12.65 -7.50
C SER A 114 -1.99 -13.22 -8.56
N ARG A 115 -1.50 -14.24 -9.30
CA ARG A 115 -2.35 -15.01 -10.19
C ARG A 115 -2.90 -16.23 -9.48
N ARG A 116 -4.21 -16.37 -9.56
CA ARG A 116 -4.90 -17.59 -9.12
C ARG A 116 -4.60 -18.75 -10.09
N LYS A 117 -4.90 -19.97 -9.65
CA LYS A 117 -4.69 -21.19 -10.47
C LYS A 117 -5.47 -21.16 -11.79
N ASP A 118 -6.56 -20.42 -11.86
CA ASP A 118 -7.40 -20.23 -13.06
C ASP A 118 -6.88 -19.09 -13.97
N GLY A 119 -5.73 -18.49 -13.64
CA GLY A 119 -5.08 -17.45 -14.42
C GLY A 119 -5.59 -16.04 -14.15
N ARG A 120 -6.62 -15.84 -13.35
CA ARG A 120 -7.17 -14.52 -13.01
C ARG A 120 -6.26 -13.78 -12.03
N TRP A 121 -6.19 -12.45 -12.18
CA TRP A 121 -5.51 -11.61 -11.21
C TRP A 121 -6.35 -11.43 -9.94
N GLN A 122 -5.73 -11.67 -8.81
CA GLN A 122 -6.27 -11.47 -7.48
C GLN A 122 -5.49 -10.38 -6.78
N VAL A 123 -6.19 -9.46 -6.16
CA VAL A 123 -5.66 -8.51 -5.19
C VAL A 123 -6.19 -8.89 -3.82
N LEU A 124 -5.30 -9.10 -2.87
CA LEU A 124 -5.62 -9.17 -1.45
C LEU A 124 -5.27 -7.82 -0.82
N ALA A 125 -6.15 -7.28 0.00
CA ALA A 125 -5.91 -6.02 0.69
C ALA A 125 -6.29 -6.15 2.17
N VAL A 126 -5.32 -5.90 3.04
CA VAL A 126 -5.59 -5.77 4.48
C VAL A 126 -6.38 -4.48 4.68
N ASN A 127 -7.56 -4.59 5.27
CA ASN A 127 -8.44 -3.46 5.53
C ASN A 127 -8.59 -3.18 7.02
N HIS A 128 -8.33 -1.94 7.41
CA HIS A 128 -8.50 -1.45 8.79
C HIS A 128 -9.70 -0.51 8.94
N GLY A 129 -10.45 -0.26 7.86
CA GLY A 129 -11.57 0.67 7.87
C GLY A 129 -12.93 0.00 7.92
N GLY A 130 -13.76 0.39 8.89
CA GLY A 130 -15.10 -0.18 9.10
C GLY A 130 -15.11 -1.59 9.70
N ARG A 131 -14.17 -2.41 9.30
CA ARG A 131 -13.90 -3.76 9.86
C ARG A 131 -12.45 -4.14 9.63
N GLU A 132 -11.92 -4.99 10.49
CA GLU A 132 -10.66 -5.69 10.27
C GLU A 132 -10.90 -6.89 9.36
N SER A 133 -10.21 -6.94 8.22
CA SER A 133 -10.39 -8.00 7.23
C SER A 133 -9.24 -8.07 6.23
N VAL A 134 -9.15 -9.17 5.50
CA VAL A 134 -8.44 -9.23 4.23
C VAL A 134 -9.50 -9.28 3.13
N GLU A 135 -9.57 -8.24 2.34
CA GLU A 135 -10.51 -8.11 1.23
C GLU A 135 -9.94 -8.74 -0.03
N PHE A 136 -10.78 -9.47 -0.77
CA PHE A 136 -10.40 -10.16 -1.99
C PHE A 136 -11.04 -9.46 -3.19
N PHE A 137 -10.20 -9.03 -4.12
CA PHE A 137 -10.64 -8.44 -5.37
C PHE A 137 -10.10 -9.21 -6.56
N GLN A 138 -10.86 -9.24 -7.63
CA GLN A 138 -10.35 -9.56 -8.95
C GLN A 138 -9.98 -8.25 -9.63
N LEU A 139 -8.76 -8.18 -10.15
CA LEU A 139 -8.36 -7.10 -11.05
C LEU A 139 -8.74 -7.51 -12.47
N LEU A 140 -9.59 -6.71 -13.09
CA LEU A 140 -10.11 -6.92 -14.42
C LEU A 140 -9.56 -5.87 -15.36
N GLU A 141 -9.11 -6.27 -16.54
CA GLU A 141 -8.76 -5.35 -17.62
C GLU A 141 -10.04 -4.84 -18.26
N GLU A 142 -10.15 -3.53 -18.46
CA GLU A 142 -11.32 -2.87 -19.04
C GLU A 142 -10.86 -1.73 -19.98
N GLY A 143 -10.94 -1.98 -21.28
CA GLY A 143 -10.39 -1.07 -22.28
C GLY A 143 -8.88 -0.87 -22.10
N GLU A 144 -8.43 0.37 -21.94
CA GLU A 144 -7.01 0.69 -21.65
C GLU A 144 -6.71 0.79 -20.14
N GLY A 145 -7.65 0.40 -19.28
CA GLY A 145 -7.53 0.53 -17.83
C GLY A 145 -7.88 -0.75 -17.09
N TYR A 146 -8.14 -0.57 -15.81
CA TYR A 146 -8.47 -1.67 -14.89
C TYR A 146 -9.64 -1.29 -14.00
N ARG A 147 -10.35 -2.29 -13.53
CA ARG A 147 -11.34 -2.16 -12.45
C ARG A 147 -11.21 -3.29 -11.46
N LEU A 148 -11.75 -3.07 -10.27
CA LEU A 148 -11.80 -4.06 -9.20
C LEU A 148 -13.21 -4.63 -9.09
N ALA A 149 -13.31 -5.96 -9.08
CA ALA A 149 -14.51 -6.65 -8.69
C ALA A 149 -14.28 -7.30 -7.32
N TRP A 150 -15.06 -6.92 -6.33
CA TRP A 150 -14.99 -7.54 -5.02
C TRP A 150 -15.45 -9.01 -5.07
N ARG A 151 -14.70 -9.89 -4.40
CA ARG A 151 -14.91 -11.34 -4.42
C ARG A 151 -15.06 -11.95 -3.03
N GLY A 152 -15.15 -11.14 -2.00
CA GLY A 152 -15.28 -11.61 -0.63
C GLY A 152 -14.19 -11.11 0.30
N CYS A 153 -14.19 -11.61 1.50
CA CYS A 153 -13.12 -11.32 2.47
C CYS A 153 -12.87 -12.48 3.42
N ALA A 154 -11.76 -12.39 4.14
CA ALA A 154 -11.47 -13.18 5.33
C ALA A 154 -11.50 -12.27 6.56
N LEU A 155 -12.20 -12.71 7.61
CA LEU A 155 -12.30 -12.02 8.88
C LEU A 155 -11.31 -12.62 9.89
N PRO A 156 -10.74 -11.84 10.81
CA PRO A 156 -9.91 -12.37 11.88
C PRO A 156 -10.74 -13.30 12.77
N LEU A 157 -10.07 -14.30 13.32
CA LEU A 157 -10.70 -15.16 14.33
C LEU A 157 -11.07 -14.31 15.55
N ARG A 158 -12.33 -14.39 15.96
CA ARG A 158 -12.75 -13.81 17.23
C ARG A 158 -12.29 -14.75 18.35
N HIS A 159 -11.43 -14.27 19.21
CA HIS A 159 -11.05 -14.94 20.45
C HIS A 159 -12.04 -14.61 21.56
#